data_6d9adcbc2b62932f9efbc6e7bb904f4d
#
_entry.id   6d9adcbc2b62932f9efbc6e7bb904f4d
#
_cell.length_a   1.000
_cell.length_b   1.000
_cell.length_c   1.000
_cell.angle_alpha   90.00
_cell.angle_beta   90.00
_cell.angle_gamma   90.00
#
_symmetry.space_group_name_H-M   'P 1'
#
loop_
_entity.id
_entity.type
_entity.pdbx_description
1 polymer ?
#
loop_
_entity_poly.entity_id
_entity_poly.type
_entity_poly.pdbx_seq_one_letter_code
_entity_poly.pdbx_strand_id
1 'polypeptide(L)'
;MSDILRQVDEELRQDRLIKLWRRYRVYLIGGLILLIGSVLGYQINKSVNQSFYEEEVEKYISSSDLVDFNQTIENLGEIENSNQLLISGIAQIKIATLLMENGKIQESKDKLLEIINVGKTDDIITDLAVYFYLMSNLKDIPMDEINTYLTNNKLKNSSFKYLFKETIAIKNLLSGKIQISKEKFEELINDANTPRDIVIRAAKFLDTIK
;
A
#
# COMPACT_ATOMS: atom_id res chain seq x y z
N MET A 1 -70.37 -30.86 -3.90
CA MET A 1 -70.41 -29.61 -3.11
C MET A 1 -69.04 -29.12 -2.74
N SER A 2 -67.97 -29.94 -2.75
CA SER A 2 -66.63 -29.52 -2.42
C SER A 2 -65.95 -28.67 -3.49
N ASP A 3 -66.25 -28.78 -4.77
CA ASP A 3 -65.66 -28.07 -5.87
C ASP A 3 -66.01 -26.56 -5.90
N ILE A 4 -67.26 -26.23 -5.58
CA ILE A 4 -67.73 -24.84 -5.57
C ILE A 4 -67.03 -24.03 -4.42
N LEU A 5 -66.86 -24.65 -3.25
CA LEU A 5 -66.17 -24.01 -2.13
C LEU A 5 -64.70 -23.80 -2.42
N ARG A 6 -64.05 -24.68 -3.17
CA ARG A 6 -62.66 -24.58 -3.57
C ARG A 6 -62.46 -23.49 -4.62
N GLN A 7 -63.39 -23.36 -5.55
CA GLN A 7 -63.39 -22.31 -6.57
C GLN A 7 -63.58 -20.90 -5.95
N VAL A 8 -64.44 -20.77 -4.98
CA VAL A 8 -64.67 -19.52 -4.24
C VAL A 8 -63.49 -19.16 -3.39
N ASP A 9 -62.76 -20.11 -2.79
CA ASP A 9 -61.56 -19.88 -2.01
C ASP A 9 -60.36 -19.46 -2.90
N GLU A 10 -60.24 -20.00 -4.11
CA GLU A 10 -59.26 -19.60 -5.12
C GLU A 10 -59.53 -18.18 -5.64
N GLU A 11 -60.78 -17.83 -5.94
CA GLU A 11 -61.14 -16.47 -6.36
C GLU A 11 -60.88 -15.43 -5.25
N LEU A 12 -61.20 -15.76 -4.00
CA LEU A 12 -60.95 -14.89 -2.86
C LEU A 12 -59.43 -14.71 -2.59
N ARG A 13 -58.63 -15.72 -2.86
CA ARG A 13 -57.15 -15.60 -2.78
C ARG A 13 -56.59 -14.73 -3.88
N GLN A 14 -57.06 -14.90 -5.11
CA GLN A 14 -56.66 -14.08 -6.24
C GLN A 14 -57.00 -12.59 -6.02
N ASP A 15 -58.23 -12.31 -5.56
CA ASP A 15 -58.67 -10.95 -5.25
C ASP A 15 -57.85 -10.28 -4.16
N ARG A 16 -57.45 -11.01 -3.12
CA ARG A 16 -56.56 -10.52 -2.06
C ARG A 16 -55.17 -10.21 -2.60
N LEU A 17 -54.61 -11.08 -3.44
CA LEU A 17 -53.30 -10.88 -4.07
C LEU A 17 -53.34 -9.68 -5.03
N ILE A 18 -54.38 -9.49 -5.82
CA ILE A 18 -54.54 -8.34 -6.72
C ILE A 18 -54.67 -7.03 -5.92
N LYS A 19 -55.41 -7.02 -4.81
CA LYS A 19 -55.54 -5.85 -3.93
C LYS A 19 -54.21 -5.51 -3.26
N LEU A 20 -53.45 -6.49 -2.77
CA LEU A 20 -52.12 -6.31 -2.22
C LEU A 20 -51.17 -5.80 -3.28
N TRP A 21 -51.12 -6.39 -4.47
CA TRP A 21 -50.30 -5.95 -5.59
C TRP A 21 -50.60 -4.50 -5.98
N ARG A 22 -51.86 -4.13 -6.13
CA ARG A 22 -52.28 -2.76 -6.48
C ARG A 22 -51.87 -1.74 -5.43
N ARG A 23 -51.82 -2.15 -4.15
CA ARG A 23 -51.44 -1.28 -3.03
C ARG A 23 -49.91 -1.09 -2.92
N TYR A 24 -49.14 -2.15 -3.18
CA TYR A 24 -47.68 -2.15 -2.92
C TYR A 24 -46.81 -2.05 -4.19
N ARG A 25 -47.40 -2.20 -5.39
CA ARG A 25 -46.64 -2.14 -6.66
C ARG A 25 -45.74 -0.93 -6.82
N VAL A 26 -46.22 0.24 -6.37
CA VAL A 26 -45.44 1.50 -6.48
C VAL A 26 -44.19 1.45 -5.59
N TYR A 27 -44.34 0.91 -4.39
CA TYR A 27 -43.20 0.76 -3.47
C TYR A 27 -42.21 -0.31 -3.94
N LEU A 28 -42.71 -1.41 -4.49
CA LEU A 28 -41.90 -2.48 -5.05
C LEU A 28 -41.11 -1.99 -6.27
N ILE A 29 -41.78 -1.30 -7.19
CA ILE A 29 -41.12 -0.72 -8.39
C ILE A 29 -40.12 0.35 -7.97
N GLY A 30 -40.51 1.25 -7.04
CA GLY A 30 -39.61 2.28 -6.52
C GLY A 30 -38.39 1.69 -5.83
N GLY A 31 -38.56 0.66 -5.00
CA GLY A 31 -37.44 -0.06 -4.36
C GLY A 31 -36.53 -0.75 -5.39
N LEU A 32 -37.09 -1.36 -6.42
CA LEU A 32 -36.33 -1.98 -7.50
C LEU A 32 -35.50 -0.94 -8.28
N ILE A 33 -36.08 0.21 -8.62
CA ILE A 33 -35.40 1.31 -9.31
C ILE A 33 -34.24 1.84 -8.45
N LEU A 34 -34.44 2.03 -7.12
CA LEU A 34 -33.39 2.47 -6.22
C LEU A 34 -32.26 1.44 -6.13
N LEU A 35 -32.58 0.15 -6.11
CA LEU A 35 -31.59 -0.92 -6.06
C LEU A 35 -30.74 -0.96 -7.34
N ILE A 36 -31.39 -0.90 -8.50
CA ILE A 36 -30.68 -0.86 -9.79
C ILE A 36 -29.85 0.40 -9.90
N GLY A 37 -30.37 1.56 -9.52
CA GLY A 37 -29.65 2.83 -9.53
C GLY A 37 -28.43 2.84 -8.63
N SER A 38 -28.51 2.24 -7.44
CA SER A 38 -27.37 2.12 -6.53
C SER A 38 -26.26 1.20 -7.07
N VAL A 39 -26.65 0.06 -7.69
CA VAL A 39 -25.68 -0.87 -8.31
C VAL A 39 -24.99 -0.22 -9.51
N LEU A 40 -25.76 0.45 -10.39
CA LEU A 40 -25.18 1.16 -11.54
C LEU A 40 -24.28 2.31 -11.10
N GLY A 41 -24.69 3.11 -10.11
CA GLY A 41 -23.87 4.18 -9.55
C GLY A 41 -22.56 3.66 -8.96
N TYR A 42 -22.62 2.56 -8.23
CA TYR A 42 -21.41 1.89 -7.70
C TYR A 42 -20.49 1.39 -8.83
N GLN A 43 -21.06 0.77 -9.86
CA GLN A 43 -20.29 0.20 -10.97
C GLN A 43 -19.64 1.29 -11.83
N ILE A 44 -20.35 2.40 -12.09
CA ILE A 44 -19.81 3.57 -12.80
C ILE A 44 -18.66 4.17 -11.99
N ASN A 45 -18.85 4.43 -10.69
CA ASN A 45 -17.80 4.99 -9.84
C ASN A 45 -16.56 4.08 -9.78
N LYS A 46 -16.75 2.77 -9.68
CA LYS A 46 -15.66 1.79 -9.72
C LYS A 46 -14.92 1.80 -11.06
N SER A 47 -15.64 1.83 -12.17
CA SER A 47 -15.05 1.86 -13.52
C SER A 47 -14.26 3.13 -13.78
N VAL A 48 -14.80 4.29 -13.39
CA VAL A 48 -14.11 5.59 -13.51
C VAL A 48 -12.84 5.62 -12.67
N ASN A 49 -12.88 5.17 -11.41
CA ASN A 49 -11.70 5.11 -10.56
C ASN A 49 -10.63 4.14 -11.10
N GLN A 50 -11.05 3.02 -11.68
CA GLN A 50 -10.13 2.06 -12.29
C GLN A 50 -9.46 2.62 -13.54
N SER A 51 -10.18 3.33 -14.40
CA SER A 51 -9.63 3.97 -15.60
C SER A 51 -8.61 5.05 -15.24
N PHE A 52 -8.88 5.89 -14.23
CA PHE A 52 -7.92 6.86 -13.73
C PHE A 52 -6.66 6.19 -13.16
N TYR A 53 -6.82 5.10 -12.43
CA TYR A 53 -5.68 4.36 -11.89
C TYR A 53 -4.81 3.76 -13.00
N GLU A 54 -5.42 3.17 -14.03
CA GLU A 54 -4.72 2.60 -15.19
C GLU A 54 -3.96 3.68 -15.97
N GLU A 55 -4.55 4.86 -16.19
CA GLU A 55 -3.91 5.99 -16.85
C GLU A 55 -2.69 6.50 -16.05
N GLU A 56 -2.81 6.64 -14.72
CA GLU A 56 -1.70 7.06 -13.86
C GLU A 56 -0.57 6.03 -13.82
N VAL A 57 -0.89 4.74 -13.81
CA VAL A 57 0.10 3.65 -13.89
C VAL A 57 0.83 3.69 -15.23
N GLU A 58 0.12 3.87 -16.34
CA GLU A 58 0.73 3.99 -17.67
C GLU A 58 1.64 5.22 -17.76
N LYS A 59 1.19 6.35 -17.21
CA LYS A 59 1.99 7.57 -17.10
C LYS A 59 3.24 7.37 -16.25
N TYR A 60 3.15 6.64 -15.12
CA TYR A 60 4.29 6.30 -14.28
C TYR A 60 5.30 5.43 -15.03
N ILE A 61 4.85 4.38 -15.73
CA ILE A 61 5.72 3.49 -16.50
C ILE A 61 6.44 4.28 -17.59
N SER A 62 5.70 5.04 -18.41
CA SER A 62 6.28 5.85 -19.50
C SER A 62 7.26 6.91 -18.99
N SER A 63 6.98 7.52 -17.84
CA SER A 63 7.87 8.49 -17.20
C SER A 63 9.13 7.83 -16.66
N SER A 64 9.03 6.61 -16.11
CA SER A 64 10.17 5.89 -15.53
C SER A 64 11.16 5.37 -16.57
N ASP A 65 10.74 5.21 -17.81
CA ASP A 65 11.58 4.73 -18.92
C ASP A 65 12.32 5.85 -19.65
N LEU A 66 12.12 7.13 -19.27
CA LEU A 66 12.82 8.26 -19.88
C LEU A 66 14.31 8.25 -19.50
N VAL A 67 15.14 8.68 -20.46
CA VAL A 67 16.60 8.78 -20.26
C VAL A 67 16.98 10.12 -19.63
N ASP A 68 16.18 11.16 -19.82
CA ASP A 68 16.45 12.50 -19.26
C ASP A 68 15.97 12.61 -17.83
N PHE A 69 16.92 12.86 -16.91
CA PHE A 69 16.64 12.99 -15.47
C PHE A 69 15.63 14.09 -15.16
N ASN A 70 15.78 15.30 -15.76
CA ASN A 70 14.92 16.43 -15.41
C ASN A 70 13.48 16.19 -15.88
N GLN A 71 13.33 15.65 -17.09
CA GLN A 71 12.02 15.30 -17.63
C GLN A 71 11.34 14.18 -16.85
N THR A 72 12.12 13.20 -16.40
CA THR A 72 11.60 12.12 -15.53
C THR A 72 11.09 12.67 -14.21
N ILE A 73 11.86 13.55 -13.55
CA ILE A 73 11.45 14.17 -12.27
C ILE A 73 10.19 15.04 -12.46
N GLU A 74 10.10 15.82 -13.53
CA GLU A 74 8.94 16.66 -13.82
C GLU A 74 7.67 15.80 -14.02
N ASN A 75 7.75 14.76 -14.86
CA ASN A 75 6.61 13.89 -15.15
C ASN A 75 6.16 13.10 -13.90
N LEU A 76 7.11 12.60 -13.10
CA LEU A 76 6.80 11.94 -11.84
C LEU A 76 6.20 12.91 -10.81
N GLY A 77 6.62 14.18 -10.82
CA GLY A 77 6.07 15.24 -9.97
C GLY A 77 4.59 15.53 -10.24
N GLU A 78 4.13 15.35 -11.49
CA GLU A 78 2.70 15.43 -11.78
C GLU A 78 1.89 14.29 -11.15
N ILE A 79 2.46 13.07 -11.15
CA ILE A 79 1.85 11.88 -10.54
C ILE A 79 1.88 11.96 -9.00
N GLU A 80 2.89 12.58 -8.43
CA GLU A 80 3.01 12.82 -6.99
C GLU A 80 1.78 13.54 -6.41
N ASN A 81 1.17 14.43 -7.18
CA ASN A 81 -0.01 15.18 -6.78
C ASN A 81 -1.34 14.43 -6.99
N SER A 82 -1.29 13.17 -7.39
CA SER A 82 -2.47 12.33 -7.58
C SER A 82 -3.25 12.10 -6.29
N ASN A 83 -4.56 11.95 -6.41
CA ASN A 83 -5.44 11.52 -5.32
C ASN A 83 -5.31 10.01 -5.02
N GLN A 84 -4.61 9.25 -5.86
CA GLN A 84 -4.36 7.81 -5.68
C GLN A 84 -3.12 7.63 -4.79
N LEU A 85 -3.33 7.48 -3.49
CA LEU A 85 -2.27 7.47 -2.47
C LEU A 85 -1.12 6.50 -2.77
N LEU A 86 -1.41 5.34 -3.33
CA LEU A 86 -0.39 4.32 -3.63
C LEU A 86 0.50 4.76 -4.80
N ILE A 87 -0.09 5.18 -5.92
CA ILE A 87 0.70 5.56 -7.11
C ILE A 87 1.46 6.86 -6.88
N SER A 88 0.84 7.83 -6.20
CA SER A 88 1.50 9.05 -5.73
C SER A 88 2.72 8.71 -4.86
N GLY A 89 2.57 7.82 -3.88
CA GLY A 89 3.66 7.39 -3.01
C GLY A 89 4.78 6.67 -3.74
N ILE A 90 4.45 5.79 -4.71
CA ILE A 90 5.45 5.13 -5.57
C ILE A 90 6.23 6.16 -6.39
N ALA A 91 5.56 7.17 -6.96
CA ALA A 91 6.21 8.25 -7.70
C ALA A 91 7.18 9.05 -6.80
N GLN A 92 6.77 9.39 -5.58
CA GLN A 92 7.62 10.07 -4.60
C GLN A 92 8.87 9.25 -4.23
N ILE A 93 8.73 7.95 -3.98
CA ILE A 93 9.88 7.06 -3.72
C ILE A 93 10.81 7.01 -4.94
N LYS A 94 10.25 6.93 -6.15
CA LYS A 94 11.05 6.93 -7.38
C LYS A 94 11.82 8.24 -7.56
N ILE A 95 11.19 9.39 -7.30
CA ILE A 95 11.87 10.70 -7.29
C ILE A 95 13.03 10.69 -6.29
N ALA A 96 12.81 10.25 -5.06
CA ALA A 96 13.84 10.20 -4.03
C ALA A 96 15.01 9.30 -4.44
N THR A 97 14.75 8.14 -5.04
CA THR A 97 15.80 7.23 -5.51
C THR A 97 16.58 7.81 -6.69
N LEU A 98 15.92 8.45 -7.65
CA LEU A 98 16.56 9.12 -8.77
C LEU A 98 17.47 10.29 -8.31
N LEU A 99 17.02 11.07 -7.34
CA LEU A 99 17.84 12.13 -6.72
C LEU A 99 19.11 11.54 -6.10
N MET A 100 18.99 10.40 -5.41
CA MET A 100 20.13 9.70 -4.81
C MET A 100 21.12 9.20 -5.87
N GLU A 101 20.62 8.56 -6.93
CA GLU A 101 21.42 8.04 -8.05
C GLU A 101 22.19 9.15 -8.78
N ASN A 102 21.61 10.36 -8.83
CA ASN A 102 22.25 11.55 -9.44
C ASN A 102 23.10 12.36 -8.45
N GLY A 103 23.43 11.80 -7.28
CA GLY A 103 24.29 12.42 -6.29
C GLY A 103 23.67 13.56 -5.47
N LYS A 104 22.37 13.83 -5.66
CA LYS A 104 21.59 14.82 -4.91
C LYS A 104 21.09 14.23 -3.59
N ILE A 105 22.04 13.78 -2.76
CA ILE A 105 21.77 12.99 -1.54
C ILE A 105 20.89 13.76 -0.55
N GLN A 106 21.15 15.07 -0.36
CA GLN A 106 20.36 15.85 0.59
C GLN A 106 18.92 16.04 0.12
N GLU A 107 18.70 16.37 -1.17
CA GLU A 107 17.37 16.51 -1.75
C GLU A 107 16.58 15.19 -1.65
N SER A 108 17.25 14.05 -1.86
CA SER A 108 16.66 12.72 -1.67
C SER A 108 16.21 12.48 -0.22
N LYS A 109 17.06 12.80 0.75
CA LYS A 109 16.72 12.67 2.19
C LYS A 109 15.53 13.53 2.57
N ASP A 110 15.53 14.79 2.12
CA ASP A 110 14.44 15.72 2.40
C ASP A 110 13.12 15.21 1.82
N LYS A 111 13.15 14.63 0.62
CA LYS A 111 11.97 14.01 -0.01
C LYS A 111 11.47 12.79 0.76
N LEU A 112 12.37 11.92 1.22
CA LEU A 112 11.99 10.77 2.05
C LEU A 112 11.40 11.20 3.40
N LEU A 113 11.96 12.22 4.04
CA LEU A 113 11.42 12.79 5.27
C LEU A 113 10.04 13.43 5.08
N GLU A 114 9.80 14.05 3.92
CA GLU A 114 8.47 14.57 3.56
C GLU A 114 7.44 13.44 3.54
N ILE A 115 7.72 12.32 2.87
CA ILE A 115 6.83 11.14 2.83
C ILE A 115 6.56 10.62 4.24
N ILE A 116 7.59 10.49 5.07
CA ILE A 116 7.50 9.95 6.43
C ILE A 116 6.65 10.85 7.34
N ASN A 117 6.81 12.17 7.25
CA ASN A 117 6.23 13.12 8.19
C ASN A 117 4.82 13.59 7.81
N VAL A 118 4.51 13.69 6.51
CA VAL A 118 3.22 14.19 6.04
C VAL A 118 2.10 13.17 6.26
N GLY A 119 2.41 11.87 6.26
CA GLY A 119 1.48 10.79 6.59
C GLY A 119 0.26 10.69 5.67
N LYS A 120 0.35 11.25 4.46
CA LYS A 120 -0.72 11.23 3.45
C LYS A 120 -0.55 10.09 2.43
N THR A 121 0.41 9.20 2.64
CA THR A 121 0.68 8.05 1.78
C THR A 121 0.17 6.76 2.44
N ASP A 122 0.14 5.68 1.67
CA ASP A 122 -0.11 4.34 2.18
C ASP A 122 0.95 3.94 3.23
N ASP A 123 0.56 3.16 4.23
CA ASP A 123 1.48 2.70 5.29
C ASP A 123 2.68 1.94 4.71
N ILE A 124 2.48 1.15 3.63
CA ILE A 124 3.57 0.42 2.94
C ILE A 124 4.59 1.39 2.34
N ILE A 125 4.12 2.48 1.73
CA ILE A 125 4.98 3.53 1.16
C ILE A 125 5.75 4.25 2.26
N THR A 126 5.08 4.57 3.38
CA THR A 126 5.74 5.19 4.52
C THR A 126 6.84 4.30 5.09
N ASP A 127 6.58 3.00 5.27
CA ASP A 127 7.57 2.03 5.74
C ASP A 127 8.77 1.92 4.77
N LEU A 128 8.48 1.92 3.47
CA LEU A 128 9.51 1.88 2.42
C LEU A 128 10.36 3.17 2.43
N ALA A 129 9.73 4.33 2.62
CA ALA A 129 10.45 5.60 2.76
C ALA A 129 11.38 5.61 3.98
N VAL A 130 10.91 5.08 5.14
CA VAL A 130 11.75 4.90 6.33
C VAL A 130 12.94 4.00 6.01
N TYR A 131 12.72 2.88 5.33
CA TYR A 131 13.80 1.97 4.96
C TYR A 131 14.85 2.66 4.08
N PHE A 132 14.44 3.35 3.02
CA PHE A 132 15.38 4.09 2.15
C PHE A 132 16.10 5.20 2.88
N TYR A 133 15.40 5.95 3.75
CA TYR A 133 16.03 7.00 4.57
C TYR A 133 17.12 6.44 5.50
N LEU A 134 16.81 5.34 6.21
CA LEU A 134 17.79 4.69 7.07
C LEU A 134 18.99 4.16 6.28
N MET A 135 18.74 3.52 5.14
CA MET A 135 19.82 2.97 4.31
C MET A 135 20.71 4.05 3.69
N SER A 136 20.13 5.17 3.23
CA SER A 136 20.89 6.28 2.64
C SER A 136 21.79 7.01 3.65
N ASN A 137 21.50 6.86 4.94
CA ASN A 137 22.19 7.54 6.02
C ASN A 137 22.81 6.59 7.06
N LEU A 138 22.84 5.29 6.77
CA LEU A 138 23.11 4.24 7.76
C LEU A 138 24.46 4.38 8.47
N LYS A 139 25.46 4.93 7.78
CA LYS A 139 26.79 5.16 8.38
C LYS A 139 26.73 6.22 9.47
N ASP A 140 26.03 7.31 9.23
CA ASP A 140 26.10 8.52 10.05
C ASP A 140 24.95 8.63 11.05
N ILE A 141 23.78 8.05 10.76
CA ILE A 141 22.58 8.13 11.62
C ILE A 141 22.85 7.49 13.00
N PRO A 142 22.49 8.16 14.12
CA PRO A 142 22.61 7.58 15.44
C PRO A 142 21.70 6.37 15.65
N MET A 143 22.12 5.38 16.45
CA MET A 143 21.29 4.20 16.76
C MET A 143 19.97 4.58 17.44
N ASP A 144 19.98 5.61 18.27
CA ASP A 144 18.77 6.08 18.99
C ASP A 144 17.72 6.65 18.01
N GLU A 145 18.16 7.31 16.95
CA GLU A 145 17.27 7.77 15.89
C GLU A 145 16.67 6.58 15.11
N ILE A 146 17.48 5.59 14.76
CA ILE A 146 16.99 4.33 14.16
C ILE A 146 15.94 3.69 15.07
N ASN A 147 16.22 3.57 16.36
CA ASN A 147 15.28 3.01 17.33
C ASN A 147 13.98 3.81 17.41
N THR A 148 14.02 5.13 17.27
CA THR A 148 12.83 5.98 17.27
C THR A 148 11.89 5.63 16.12
N TYR A 149 12.42 5.46 14.91
CA TYR A 149 11.60 4.99 13.77
C TYR A 149 11.06 3.58 13.99
N LEU A 150 11.85 2.67 14.53
CA LEU A 150 11.49 1.25 14.70
C LEU A 150 10.56 0.97 15.90
N THR A 151 10.55 1.86 16.90
CA THR A 151 9.67 1.70 18.08
C THR A 151 8.25 2.16 17.78
N ASN A 152 8.05 2.92 16.72
CA ASN A 152 6.71 3.25 16.27
C ASN A 152 5.97 1.93 15.97
N ASN A 153 4.86 1.67 16.69
CA ASN A 153 4.14 0.39 16.69
C ASN A 153 3.73 -0.13 15.31
N LYS A 154 3.71 0.73 14.30
CA LYS A 154 3.43 0.38 12.90
C LYS A 154 4.50 -0.53 12.30
N LEU A 155 5.78 -0.28 12.56
CA LEU A 155 6.88 -1.04 11.93
C LEU A 155 7.09 -2.46 12.49
N LYS A 156 6.63 -2.75 13.72
CA LYS A 156 6.67 -4.11 14.28
C LYS A 156 5.85 -5.12 13.46
N ASN A 157 4.75 -4.66 12.87
CA ASN A 157 3.85 -5.45 12.04
C ASN A 157 4.02 -5.17 10.53
N SER A 158 5.02 -4.37 10.17
CA SER A 158 5.35 -4.04 8.80
C SER A 158 5.73 -5.27 7.98
N SER A 159 5.36 -5.26 6.71
CA SER A 159 5.86 -6.23 5.74
C SER A 159 7.38 -6.18 5.60
N PHE A 160 8.01 -5.07 5.96
CA PHE A 160 9.46 -4.83 5.91
C PHE A 160 10.21 -5.12 7.22
N LYS A 161 9.54 -5.69 8.24
CA LYS A 161 10.14 -5.93 9.57
C LYS A 161 11.51 -6.65 9.53
N TYR A 162 11.69 -7.57 8.60
CA TYR A 162 12.96 -8.30 8.46
C TYR A 162 14.06 -7.47 7.80
N LEU A 163 13.70 -6.57 6.88
CA LEU A 163 14.64 -5.58 6.34
C LEU A 163 15.10 -4.62 7.43
N PHE A 164 14.22 -4.19 8.32
CA PHE A 164 14.60 -3.35 9.46
C PHE A 164 15.50 -4.09 10.45
N LYS A 165 15.24 -5.38 10.74
CA LYS A 165 16.14 -6.19 11.56
C LYS A 165 17.54 -6.32 10.91
N GLU A 166 17.60 -6.55 9.61
CA GLU A 166 18.83 -6.56 8.84
C GLU A 166 19.57 -5.22 8.90
N THR A 167 18.84 -4.10 8.74
CA THR A 167 19.41 -2.74 8.87
C THR A 167 20.06 -2.51 10.23
N ILE A 168 19.45 -2.97 11.33
CA ILE A 168 20.03 -2.89 12.69
C ILE A 168 21.31 -3.72 12.77
N ALA A 169 21.32 -4.93 12.20
CA ALA A 169 22.51 -5.79 12.21
C ALA A 169 23.67 -5.12 11.46
N ILE A 170 23.41 -4.56 10.28
CA ILE A 170 24.39 -3.83 9.47
C ILE A 170 24.86 -2.57 10.21
N LYS A 171 23.97 -1.80 10.84
CA LYS A 171 24.37 -0.61 11.63
C LYS A 171 25.31 -0.96 12.78
N ASN A 172 25.03 -2.06 13.50
CA ASN A 172 25.95 -2.53 14.54
C ASN A 172 27.32 -2.89 13.98
N LEU A 173 27.36 -3.54 12.81
CA LEU A 173 28.61 -3.83 12.11
C LEU A 173 29.40 -2.55 11.77
N LEU A 174 28.74 -1.59 11.14
CA LEU A 174 29.35 -0.30 10.77
C LEU A 174 29.82 0.50 11.98
N SER A 175 29.21 0.30 13.14
CA SER A 175 29.57 0.93 14.41
C SER A 175 30.68 0.16 15.19
N GLY A 176 31.28 -0.88 14.60
CA GLY A 176 32.30 -1.72 15.24
C GLY A 176 31.77 -2.66 16.34
N LYS A 177 30.46 -2.75 16.54
CA LYS A 177 29.81 -3.65 17.52
C LYS A 177 29.66 -5.05 16.94
N ILE A 178 30.79 -5.69 16.62
CA ILE A 178 30.88 -6.93 15.86
C ILE A 178 30.05 -8.05 16.49
N GLN A 179 30.18 -8.25 17.82
CA GLN A 179 29.48 -9.34 18.51
C GLN A 179 27.95 -9.18 18.44
N ILE A 180 27.45 -7.96 18.67
CA ILE A 180 26.01 -7.66 18.57
C ILE A 180 25.51 -7.85 17.13
N SER A 181 26.31 -7.45 16.16
CA SER A 181 25.96 -7.65 14.74
C SER A 181 25.84 -9.14 14.39
N LYS A 182 26.80 -9.98 14.84
CA LYS A 182 26.73 -11.45 14.67
C LYS A 182 25.44 -12.05 15.23
N GLU A 183 25.13 -11.73 16.47
CA GLU A 183 23.92 -12.20 17.14
C GLU A 183 22.65 -11.81 16.34
N LYS A 184 22.59 -10.60 15.84
CA LYS A 184 21.47 -10.12 15.04
C LYS A 184 21.35 -10.81 13.68
N PHE A 185 22.44 -11.12 13.00
CA PHE A 185 22.41 -11.92 11.78
C PHE A 185 22.04 -13.37 12.05
N GLU A 186 22.50 -13.96 13.14
CA GLU A 186 22.10 -15.32 13.57
C GLU A 186 20.61 -15.39 13.92
N GLU A 187 20.05 -14.36 14.58
CA GLU A 187 18.60 -14.25 14.83
C GLU A 187 17.81 -14.29 13.51
N LEU A 188 18.29 -13.57 12.46
CA LEU A 188 17.64 -13.58 11.15
C LEU A 188 17.70 -14.93 10.45
N ILE A 189 18.83 -15.63 10.55
CA ILE A 189 19.02 -16.96 9.92
C ILE A 189 18.16 -18.02 10.61
N ASN A 190 18.03 -17.95 11.94
CA ASN A 190 17.33 -18.92 12.74
C ASN A 190 15.80 -18.71 12.81
N ASP A 191 15.30 -17.52 12.44
CA ASP A 191 13.86 -17.26 12.39
C ASP A 191 13.27 -17.84 11.10
N ALA A 192 12.46 -18.91 11.25
CA ALA A 192 11.83 -19.62 10.12
C ALA A 192 10.92 -18.73 9.23
N ASN A 193 10.52 -17.57 9.71
CA ASN A 193 9.69 -16.63 8.96
C ASN A 193 10.53 -15.60 8.20
N THR A 194 11.84 -15.59 8.33
CA THR A 194 12.72 -14.67 7.61
C THR A 194 12.70 -15.02 6.11
N PRO A 195 12.45 -14.04 5.21
CA PRO A 195 12.54 -14.26 3.77
C PRO A 195 13.91 -14.81 3.36
N ARG A 196 13.90 -15.75 2.42
CA ARG A 196 15.10 -16.51 2.00
C ARG A 196 16.24 -15.61 1.52
N ASP A 197 15.93 -14.53 0.82
CA ASP A 197 16.92 -13.58 0.32
C ASP A 197 17.64 -12.84 1.46
N ILE A 198 16.92 -12.50 2.54
CA ILE A 198 17.50 -11.90 3.76
C ILE A 198 18.38 -12.92 4.49
N VAL A 199 17.95 -14.18 4.60
CA VAL A 199 18.78 -15.26 5.18
C VAL A 199 20.10 -15.40 4.42
N ILE A 200 20.06 -15.40 3.09
CA ILE A 200 21.25 -15.50 2.24
C ILE A 200 22.20 -14.30 2.47
N ARG A 201 21.66 -13.08 2.55
CA ARG A 201 22.49 -11.89 2.82
C ARG A 201 23.09 -11.92 4.23
N ALA A 202 22.30 -12.28 5.23
CA ALA A 202 22.75 -12.41 6.61
C ALA A 202 23.89 -13.42 6.75
N ALA A 203 23.79 -14.59 6.08
CA ALA A 203 24.85 -15.59 6.05
C ALA A 203 26.15 -15.06 5.41
N LYS A 204 26.04 -14.32 4.30
CA LYS A 204 27.21 -13.67 3.67
C LYS A 204 27.88 -12.66 4.59
N PHE A 205 27.10 -11.85 5.32
CA PHE A 205 27.67 -10.93 6.31
C PHE A 205 28.43 -11.68 7.42
N LEU A 206 27.84 -12.77 7.97
CA LEU A 206 28.52 -13.58 8.98
C LEU A 206 29.84 -14.17 8.48
N ASP A 207 29.89 -14.63 7.23
CA ASP A 207 31.15 -15.12 6.64
C ASP A 207 32.23 -14.03 6.51
N THR A 208 31.83 -12.79 6.34
CA THR A 208 32.75 -11.64 6.20
C THR A 208 33.29 -11.17 7.56
N ILE A 209 32.58 -11.47 8.66
CA ILE A 209 32.90 -10.99 10.02
C ILE A 209 33.76 -12.02 10.83
N LYS A 210 34.13 -13.11 10.22
CA LYS A 210 34.95 -14.17 10.87
C LYS A 210 36.31 -13.70 11.33
#